data_1b8c15ba2831fb95c4c829b3d04d65e0
#
_entry.id   1b8c15ba2831fb95c4c829b3d04d65e0
#
_cell.length_a   1.000
_cell.length_b   1.000
_cell.length_c   1.000
_cell.angle_alpha   90.00
_cell.angle_beta   90.00
_cell.angle_gamma   90.00
#
_symmetry.space_group_name_H-M   'P 1'
#
loop_
_entity.id
_entity.type
_entity.pdbx_description
1 polymer ?
#
loop_
_entity_poly.entity_id
_entity_poly.type
_entity_poly.pdbx_seq_one_letter_code
_entity_poly.pdbx_strand_id
1 'polypeptide(L)'
;MTERKRVMTDYRNDTEERELLEERRKLSLERIRQIPEEKSVPVTYREYFAEMAKYIVKLQELEKRLNEGILEHGSMEELQALNVGPYRDILPEMYEHSYGNPAYAAKMLGEGYGQMLSFLYAEIQGMVVSVYEGRLWDCVVVMELFLEIYHMFEEEEFPTKAALRDVFYWYVSDYTDETMEYRIREMVDPTLDFASGIVRKADLTDLRYLYRYGEYVTENERKTAEFLNGLPQEQIDAMARTYTEGYRIGFVLGNKDLSKKKTVNIRYHLGFERMVRAAILQFEEMGLQPVIYRSAVHGADRNRRGLRTGYSGAVPNKQFDYDHKEDAALFLDEDLVQRRLRAMQVAYEKHKEEANTHAGPAVIEIFGEKPFSPKANKDALSFNEKQQKLQVRYDNEAGQITNRYIIGEERSFTIIAYPVPEIGEQFEEIFRETVKINTLDYRKYQRIQQHLIDALDQGTRIHVKGKGENRTDLWIQLHKLEQPEKQTNFENCVADVNIPVGEVFTSPVLKGTNGVLHVTSVYLNELNYQNLCLTFTDGMITDYGCTNFEQEGENRKYIEANILNHHKTLPIGEFAIGTNTTAYVVALQLGGRYRGLQSGR
;
A
#
# COMPACT_ATOMS: atom_id res chain seq x y z
N MET A 1 25.31 -15.21 -26.87
CA MET A 1 23.97 -14.82 -26.38
C MET A 1 23.96 -13.30 -26.39
N THR A 2 23.15 -12.73 -27.28
CA THR A 2 23.06 -11.29 -27.51
C THR A 2 22.54 -10.60 -26.24
N GLU A 3 23.38 -9.75 -25.64
CA GLU A 3 22.97 -8.82 -24.58
C GLU A 3 21.74 -8.04 -25.04
N ARG A 4 20.57 -8.39 -24.50
CA ARG A 4 19.43 -7.49 -24.58
C ARG A 4 19.76 -6.31 -23.67
N LYS A 5 20.17 -5.18 -24.23
CA LYS A 5 20.09 -3.90 -23.53
C LYS A 5 18.74 -3.84 -22.85
N ARG A 6 18.72 -3.49 -21.55
CA ARG A 6 17.49 -3.25 -20.79
C ARG A 6 16.72 -2.18 -21.55
N VAL A 7 15.75 -2.59 -22.32
CA VAL A 7 14.87 -1.66 -23.03
C VAL A 7 14.01 -1.04 -21.95
N MET A 8 14.18 0.24 -21.72
CA MET A 8 13.28 1.01 -20.86
C MET A 8 11.86 0.76 -21.40
N THR A 9 11.04 0.09 -20.61
CA THR A 9 9.66 -0.18 -20.95
C THR A 9 8.85 1.08 -20.67
N ASP A 10 8.96 2.04 -21.59
CA ASP A 10 7.93 3.07 -21.66
C ASP A 10 6.68 2.40 -22.23
N TYR A 11 5.55 2.59 -21.58
CA TYR A 11 4.25 2.06 -22.01
C TYR A 11 3.78 2.69 -23.34
N ARG A 12 4.47 3.68 -23.85
CA ARG A 12 4.29 4.30 -25.15
C ARG A 12 5.23 3.63 -26.14
N ASN A 13 4.69 2.69 -26.89
CA ASN A 13 5.43 1.92 -27.90
C ASN A 13 5.72 2.72 -29.20
N ASP A 14 5.45 4.03 -29.22
CA ASP A 14 5.76 4.87 -30.37
C ASP A 14 7.21 5.31 -30.32
N THR A 15 7.95 4.98 -31.37
CA THR A 15 9.38 5.29 -31.49
C THR A 15 9.62 6.82 -31.50
N GLU A 16 8.73 7.59 -32.12
CA GLU A 16 8.86 9.05 -32.21
C GLU A 16 8.63 9.72 -30.85
N GLU A 17 7.61 9.27 -30.08
CA GLU A 17 7.39 9.76 -28.71
C GLU A 17 8.59 9.44 -27.80
N ARG A 18 9.18 8.28 -27.95
CA ARG A 18 10.35 7.89 -27.18
C ARG A 18 11.58 8.72 -27.49
N GLU A 19 11.87 8.98 -28.76
CA GLU A 19 12.97 9.85 -29.18
C GLU A 19 12.80 11.27 -28.63
N LEU A 20 11.59 11.80 -28.65
CA LEU A 20 11.25 13.10 -28.05
C LEU A 20 11.47 13.11 -26.52
N LEU A 21 11.07 12.06 -25.81
CA LEU A 21 11.30 11.96 -24.37
C LEU A 21 12.80 11.87 -24.02
N GLU A 22 13.58 11.14 -24.80
CA GLU A 22 15.04 11.08 -24.62
C GLU A 22 15.71 12.44 -24.87
N GLU A 23 15.23 13.20 -25.83
CA GLU A 23 15.72 14.56 -26.08
C GLU A 23 15.36 15.50 -24.90
N ARG A 24 14.10 15.51 -24.46
CA ARG A 24 13.64 16.27 -23.29
C ARG A 24 14.46 15.91 -22.04
N ARG A 25 14.68 14.63 -21.79
CA ARG A 25 15.52 14.16 -20.70
C ARG A 25 16.94 14.71 -20.78
N LYS A 26 17.55 14.64 -21.94
CA LYS A 26 18.91 15.12 -22.18
C LYS A 26 19.03 16.62 -21.87
N LEU A 27 18.13 17.44 -22.42
CA LEU A 27 18.10 18.87 -22.19
C LEU A 27 17.90 19.21 -20.71
N SER A 28 16.94 18.54 -20.06
CA SER A 28 16.68 18.73 -18.62
C SER A 28 17.91 18.41 -17.78
N LEU A 29 18.58 17.28 -18.04
CA LEU A 29 19.79 16.88 -17.31
C LEU A 29 20.98 17.83 -17.56
N GLU A 30 21.15 18.33 -18.79
CA GLU A 30 22.19 19.33 -19.10
C GLU A 30 21.99 20.62 -18.30
N ARG A 31 20.73 21.06 -18.15
CA ARG A 31 20.38 22.22 -17.33
C ARG A 31 20.55 21.95 -15.83
N ILE A 32 20.05 20.84 -15.32
CA ILE A 32 20.12 20.46 -13.90
C ILE A 32 21.57 20.38 -13.40
N ARG A 33 22.51 19.89 -14.22
CA ARG A 33 23.92 19.78 -13.84
C ARG A 33 24.59 21.12 -13.55
N GLN A 34 24.09 22.23 -14.10
CA GLN A 34 24.64 23.57 -13.91
C GLN A 34 24.20 24.18 -12.56
N ILE A 35 23.02 23.85 -12.08
CA ILE A 35 22.36 24.45 -10.90
C ILE A 35 23.25 24.48 -9.65
N PRO A 36 24.01 23.42 -9.30
CA PRO A 36 24.83 23.44 -8.07
C PRO A 36 25.89 24.54 -8.03
N GLU A 37 26.34 25.03 -9.17
CA GLU A 37 27.38 26.06 -9.28
C GLU A 37 26.79 27.48 -9.46
N GLU A 38 25.50 27.60 -9.66
CA GLU A 38 24.82 28.86 -9.93
C GLU A 38 24.48 29.65 -8.65
N LYS A 39 24.35 30.94 -8.82
CA LYS A 39 23.99 31.89 -7.76
C LYS A 39 22.78 32.75 -8.14
N SER A 40 22.08 32.36 -9.19
CA SER A 40 20.92 33.07 -9.75
C SER A 40 19.73 33.15 -8.79
N VAL A 41 19.50 32.10 -7.97
CA VAL A 41 18.42 32.09 -7.00
C VAL A 41 18.83 32.73 -5.66
N PRO A 42 17.88 33.24 -4.85
CA PRO A 42 18.16 33.83 -3.55
C PRO A 42 18.92 32.88 -2.62
N VAL A 43 19.83 33.41 -1.82
CA VAL A 43 20.77 32.63 -1.00
C VAL A 43 20.10 31.57 -0.12
N THR A 44 18.91 31.84 0.39
CA THR A 44 18.11 30.93 1.22
C THR A 44 17.75 29.63 0.51
N TYR A 45 17.60 29.65 -0.81
CA TYR A 45 17.14 28.50 -1.60
C TYR A 45 18.24 27.77 -2.35
N ARG A 46 19.46 28.31 -2.39
CA ARG A 46 20.59 27.75 -3.16
C ARG A 46 20.95 26.34 -2.74
N GLU A 47 21.04 26.11 -1.44
CA GLU A 47 21.40 24.80 -0.90
C GLU A 47 20.35 23.75 -1.27
N TYR A 48 19.05 24.06 -1.08
CA TYR A 48 17.96 23.17 -1.47
C TYR A 48 18.04 22.77 -2.94
N PHE A 49 18.08 23.74 -3.86
CA PHE A 49 18.13 23.45 -5.30
C PHE A 49 19.39 22.72 -5.70
N ALA A 50 20.54 23.05 -5.11
CA ALA A 50 21.80 22.36 -5.37
C ALA A 50 21.74 20.89 -4.91
N GLU A 51 21.14 20.59 -3.75
CA GLU A 51 20.97 19.22 -3.26
C GLU A 51 20.03 18.42 -4.14
N MET A 52 18.88 18.99 -4.52
CA MET A 52 17.93 18.33 -5.42
C MET A 52 18.55 18.04 -6.78
N ALA A 53 19.27 18.99 -7.36
CA ALA A 53 19.98 18.80 -8.63
C ALA A 53 21.02 17.67 -8.53
N LYS A 54 21.83 17.65 -7.47
CA LYS A 54 22.79 16.58 -7.21
C LYS A 54 22.11 15.21 -7.03
N TYR A 55 20.96 15.18 -6.40
CA TYR A 55 20.20 13.95 -6.21
C TYR A 55 19.69 13.40 -7.56
N ILE A 56 19.13 14.25 -8.42
CA ILE A 56 18.69 13.85 -9.77
C ILE A 56 19.89 13.31 -10.59
N VAL A 57 21.05 13.97 -10.51
CA VAL A 57 22.27 13.50 -11.19
C VAL A 57 22.73 12.14 -10.64
N LYS A 58 22.62 11.90 -9.33
CA LYS A 58 22.89 10.56 -8.74
C LYS A 58 21.95 9.49 -9.26
N LEU A 59 20.67 9.82 -9.46
CA LEU A 59 19.70 8.87 -10.05
C LEU A 59 20.05 8.53 -11.50
N GLN A 60 20.56 9.49 -12.26
CA GLN A 60 21.08 9.22 -13.61
C GLN A 60 22.31 8.29 -13.58
N GLU A 61 23.22 8.47 -12.62
CA GLU A 61 24.37 7.56 -12.48
C GLU A 61 23.91 6.16 -12.04
N LEU A 62 22.89 6.06 -11.17
CA LEU A 62 22.24 4.80 -10.83
C LEU A 62 21.69 4.12 -12.08
N GLU A 63 20.91 4.82 -12.90
CA GLU A 63 20.38 4.31 -14.18
C GLU A 63 21.48 3.76 -15.08
N LYS A 64 22.57 4.51 -15.23
CA LYS A 64 23.72 4.08 -16.02
C LYS A 64 24.31 2.78 -15.48
N ARG A 65 24.53 2.65 -14.17
CA ARG A 65 25.04 1.43 -13.54
C ARG A 65 24.06 0.25 -13.73
N LEU A 66 22.74 0.50 -13.64
CA LEU A 66 21.72 -0.51 -13.92
C LEU A 66 21.81 -1.02 -15.37
N ASN A 67 22.03 -0.10 -16.34
CA ASN A 67 22.20 -0.44 -17.75
C ASN A 67 23.53 -1.14 -18.05
N GLU A 68 24.56 -0.91 -17.24
CA GLU A 68 25.87 -1.59 -17.29
C GLU A 68 25.83 -2.98 -16.60
N GLY A 69 24.69 -3.40 -16.06
CA GLY A 69 24.49 -4.75 -15.52
C GLY A 69 24.94 -4.92 -14.06
N ILE A 70 24.94 -3.85 -13.25
CA ILE A 70 25.31 -3.95 -11.83
C ILE A 70 24.42 -4.94 -11.05
N LEU A 71 23.16 -5.13 -11.44
CA LEU A 71 22.25 -6.09 -10.82
C LEU A 71 22.65 -7.55 -11.08
N GLU A 72 23.38 -7.82 -12.17
CA GLU A 72 23.87 -9.14 -12.57
C GLU A 72 25.27 -9.44 -12.02
N HIS A 73 26.12 -8.43 -11.96
CA HIS A 73 27.57 -8.60 -11.72
C HIS A 73 28.07 -7.99 -10.42
N GLY A 74 27.27 -7.08 -9.79
CA GLY A 74 27.64 -6.42 -8.55
C GLY A 74 27.71 -7.37 -7.35
N SER A 75 28.59 -7.07 -6.39
CA SER A 75 28.61 -7.77 -5.12
C SER A 75 27.38 -7.41 -4.27
N MET A 76 27.10 -8.22 -3.24
CA MET A 76 25.99 -7.94 -2.31
C MET A 76 26.18 -6.58 -1.64
N GLU A 77 27.40 -6.23 -1.22
CA GLU A 77 27.74 -4.97 -0.57
C GLU A 77 27.50 -3.77 -1.51
N GLU A 78 27.86 -3.91 -2.79
CA GLU A 78 27.60 -2.88 -3.80
C GLU A 78 26.10 -2.66 -4.01
N LEU A 79 25.30 -3.73 -4.08
CA LEU A 79 23.84 -3.64 -4.25
C LEU A 79 23.16 -3.04 -3.01
N GLN A 80 23.63 -3.40 -1.81
CA GLN A 80 23.15 -2.79 -0.57
C GLN A 80 23.44 -1.28 -0.54
N ALA A 81 24.66 -0.88 -0.89
CA ALA A 81 25.05 0.53 -0.94
C ALA A 81 24.23 1.32 -1.97
N LEU A 82 23.97 0.73 -3.14
CA LEU A 82 23.11 1.30 -4.18
C LEU A 82 21.66 1.45 -3.71
N ASN A 83 21.16 0.49 -2.94
CA ASN A 83 19.80 0.49 -2.41
C ASN A 83 19.59 1.55 -1.31
N VAL A 84 20.53 1.66 -0.38
CA VAL A 84 20.46 2.63 0.74
C VAL A 84 20.71 4.07 0.25
N GLY A 85 21.58 4.24 -0.74
CA GLY A 85 22.07 5.56 -1.18
C GLY A 85 20.96 6.57 -1.50
N PRO A 86 19.94 6.22 -2.31
CA PRO A 86 18.83 7.11 -2.65
C PRO A 86 17.90 7.46 -1.48
N TYR A 87 17.82 6.63 -0.45
CA TYR A 87 16.93 6.82 0.69
C TYR A 87 17.60 7.47 1.91
N ARG A 88 18.93 7.72 1.82
CA ARG A 88 19.75 8.10 2.97
C ARG A 88 19.20 9.29 3.75
N ASP A 89 18.77 10.34 3.05
CA ASP A 89 18.36 11.60 3.68
C ASP A 89 17.01 11.50 4.40
N ILE A 90 16.19 10.51 4.06
CA ILE A 90 14.91 10.28 4.72
C ILE A 90 14.98 9.20 5.81
N LEU A 91 16.11 8.49 5.98
CA LEU A 91 16.25 7.52 7.07
C LEU A 91 16.06 8.21 8.43
N PRO A 92 15.53 7.51 9.46
CA PRO A 92 15.16 8.11 10.74
C PRO A 92 16.26 8.94 11.40
N GLU A 93 17.52 8.53 11.26
CA GLU A 93 18.70 9.22 11.83
C GLU A 93 19.07 10.53 11.11
N MET A 94 18.64 10.70 9.85
CA MET A 94 18.93 11.88 9.03
C MET A 94 17.72 12.79 8.86
N TYR A 95 16.52 12.28 9.08
CA TYR A 95 15.26 12.92 8.71
C TYR A 95 15.04 14.29 9.38
N GLU A 96 15.53 14.51 10.61
CA GLU A 96 15.40 15.79 11.30
C GLU A 96 16.09 16.97 10.56
N HIS A 97 17.03 16.65 9.66
CA HIS A 97 17.78 17.61 8.87
C HIS A 97 17.54 17.50 7.38
N SER A 98 16.55 16.74 6.95
CA SER A 98 16.18 16.54 5.55
C SER A 98 15.16 17.58 5.09
N TYR A 99 15.29 18.09 3.87
CA TYR A 99 14.25 18.87 3.21
C TYR A 99 12.96 18.06 2.92
N GLY A 100 13.03 16.75 3.00
CA GLY A 100 11.85 15.87 3.03
C GLY A 100 11.06 15.93 4.33
N ASN A 101 11.59 16.60 5.38
CA ASN A 101 10.86 16.87 6.61
C ASN A 101 10.20 18.27 6.52
N PRO A 102 8.85 18.36 6.46
CA PRO A 102 8.17 19.64 6.33
C PRO A 102 8.56 20.69 7.38
N ALA A 103 8.83 20.26 8.63
CA ALA A 103 9.25 21.17 9.69
C ALA A 103 10.65 21.75 9.46
N TYR A 104 11.60 20.92 8.99
CA TYR A 104 12.93 21.39 8.63
C TYR A 104 12.87 22.30 7.40
N ALA A 105 12.14 21.90 6.37
CA ALA A 105 11.97 22.69 5.16
C ALA A 105 11.31 24.05 5.45
N ALA A 106 10.26 24.10 6.27
CA ALA A 106 9.62 25.35 6.69
C ALA A 106 10.59 26.26 7.47
N LYS A 107 11.41 25.68 8.35
CA LYS A 107 12.43 26.42 9.11
C LYS A 107 13.51 27.03 8.22
N MET A 108 13.98 26.30 7.22
CA MET A 108 15.09 26.71 6.36
C MET A 108 14.65 27.61 5.21
N LEU A 109 13.50 27.34 4.61
CA LEU A 109 13.01 27.97 3.38
C LEU A 109 11.83 28.92 3.60
N GLY A 110 11.36 29.04 4.85
CA GLY A 110 10.21 29.87 5.22
C GLY A 110 8.88 29.12 5.07
N GLU A 111 7.95 29.52 5.95
CA GLU A 111 6.59 28.95 5.99
C GLU A 111 5.87 29.14 4.65
N GLY A 112 5.20 28.11 4.19
CA GLY A 112 4.50 28.01 2.90
C GLY A 112 5.42 27.58 1.77
N TYR A 113 6.57 28.19 1.56
CA TYR A 113 7.55 27.75 0.59
C TYR A 113 8.19 26.40 0.99
N GLY A 114 8.57 26.28 2.26
CA GLY A 114 9.19 25.06 2.79
C GLY A 114 8.29 23.85 2.60
N GLN A 115 7.00 23.94 2.91
CA GLN A 115 6.05 22.83 2.72
C GLN A 115 5.91 22.43 1.24
N MET A 116 5.81 23.41 0.34
CA MET A 116 5.72 23.17 -1.10
C MET A 116 7.01 22.55 -1.66
N LEU A 117 8.17 23.03 -1.22
CA LEU A 117 9.45 22.48 -1.64
C LEU A 117 9.74 21.10 -0.99
N SER A 118 9.19 20.82 0.20
CA SER A 118 9.21 19.48 0.79
C SER A 118 8.36 18.49 -0.02
N PHE A 119 7.23 18.91 -0.57
CA PHE A 119 6.47 18.12 -1.55
C PHE A 119 7.31 17.85 -2.81
N LEU A 120 7.96 18.87 -3.38
CA LEU A 120 8.86 18.67 -4.54
C LEU A 120 9.98 17.69 -4.23
N TYR A 121 10.57 17.76 -3.02
CA TYR A 121 11.54 16.77 -2.55
C TYR A 121 10.97 15.35 -2.62
N ALA A 122 9.73 15.15 -2.13
CA ALA A 122 9.10 13.84 -2.14
C ALA A 122 8.81 13.31 -3.56
N GLU A 123 8.48 14.19 -4.51
CA GLU A 123 8.34 13.83 -5.93
C GLU A 123 9.68 13.40 -6.54
N ILE A 124 10.74 14.18 -6.30
CA ILE A 124 12.09 13.86 -6.81
C ILE A 124 12.61 12.56 -6.18
N GLN A 125 12.38 12.33 -4.89
CA GLN A 125 12.77 11.10 -4.21
C GLN A 125 12.04 9.88 -4.81
N GLY A 126 10.77 10.03 -5.18
CA GLY A 126 9.97 8.99 -5.84
C GLY A 126 10.54 8.51 -7.19
N MET A 127 11.38 9.30 -7.88
CA MET A 127 12.01 8.91 -9.14
C MET A 127 12.87 7.63 -9.04
N VAL A 128 13.34 7.28 -7.84
CA VAL A 128 14.15 6.06 -7.62
C VAL A 128 13.51 4.84 -8.26
N VAL A 129 12.24 4.62 -7.98
CA VAL A 129 11.53 3.43 -8.47
C VAL A 129 11.31 3.48 -9.97
N SER A 130 11.04 4.68 -10.52
CA SER A 130 10.90 4.87 -11.96
C SER A 130 12.21 4.55 -12.71
N VAL A 131 13.36 4.86 -12.12
CA VAL A 131 14.68 4.49 -12.66
C VAL A 131 14.86 2.96 -12.69
N TYR A 132 14.46 2.24 -11.63
CA TYR A 132 14.54 0.79 -11.62
C TYR A 132 13.56 0.12 -12.58
N GLU A 133 12.35 0.65 -12.72
CA GLU A 133 11.35 0.14 -13.67
C GLU A 133 11.62 0.55 -15.12
N GLY A 134 12.52 1.51 -15.35
CA GLY A 134 12.82 2.05 -16.67
C GLY A 134 11.70 2.98 -17.19
N ARG A 135 10.98 3.64 -16.32
CA ARG A 135 9.88 4.57 -16.63
C ARG A 135 10.42 5.96 -16.96
N LEU A 136 10.81 6.13 -18.20
CA LEU A 136 11.44 7.37 -18.69
C LEU A 136 10.54 8.59 -18.55
N TRP A 137 9.27 8.44 -18.90
CA TRP A 137 8.28 9.52 -18.86
C TRP A 137 8.15 10.13 -17.46
N ASP A 138 8.00 9.30 -16.41
CA ASP A 138 7.89 9.76 -15.03
C ASP A 138 9.12 10.56 -14.60
N CYS A 139 10.31 10.08 -14.98
CA CYS A 139 11.55 10.79 -14.69
C CYS A 139 11.62 12.17 -15.39
N VAL A 140 11.23 12.23 -16.66
CA VAL A 140 11.25 13.48 -17.45
C VAL A 140 10.30 14.51 -16.86
N VAL A 141 9.07 14.11 -16.56
CA VAL A 141 8.04 15.01 -16.03
C VAL A 141 8.45 15.61 -14.68
N VAL A 142 9.04 14.81 -13.78
CA VAL A 142 9.53 15.32 -12.49
C VAL A 142 10.75 16.23 -12.64
N MET A 143 11.66 15.94 -13.58
CA MET A 143 12.79 16.82 -13.88
C MET A 143 12.32 18.17 -14.45
N GLU A 144 11.32 18.18 -15.30
CA GLU A 144 10.74 19.40 -15.86
C GLU A 144 10.01 20.22 -14.79
N LEU A 145 9.23 19.57 -13.91
CA LEU A 145 8.65 20.21 -12.74
C LEU A 145 9.72 20.89 -11.87
N PHE A 146 10.83 20.19 -11.59
CA PHE A 146 11.95 20.76 -10.84
C PHE A 146 12.54 21.98 -11.51
N LEU A 147 12.76 21.93 -12.82
CA LEU A 147 13.33 23.05 -13.60
C LEU A 147 12.35 24.24 -13.66
N GLU A 148 11.08 24.00 -13.88
CA GLU A 148 10.07 25.05 -13.90
C GLU A 148 10.05 25.83 -12.58
N ILE A 149 10.03 25.10 -11.46
CA ILE A 149 10.08 25.71 -10.14
C ILE A 149 11.41 26.45 -9.92
N TYR A 150 12.56 25.86 -10.30
CA TYR A 150 13.85 26.52 -10.18
C TYR A 150 13.89 27.85 -10.94
N HIS A 151 13.39 27.88 -12.19
CA HIS A 151 13.36 29.08 -13.01
C HIS A 151 12.50 30.19 -12.41
N MET A 152 11.39 29.87 -11.72
CA MET A 152 10.60 30.88 -11.02
C MET A 152 11.41 31.59 -9.93
N PHE A 153 12.37 30.89 -9.29
CA PHE A 153 13.24 31.50 -8.28
C PHE A 153 14.46 32.23 -8.87
N GLU A 154 14.73 32.07 -10.18
CA GLU A 154 15.76 32.84 -10.90
C GLU A 154 15.24 34.20 -11.40
N GLU A 155 13.94 34.39 -11.50
CA GLU A 155 13.34 35.62 -11.99
C GLU A 155 13.59 36.81 -11.05
N GLU A 156 13.61 38.04 -11.60
CA GLU A 156 13.80 39.27 -10.80
C GLU A 156 12.66 39.45 -9.78
N GLU A 157 11.44 39.03 -10.15
CA GLU A 157 10.25 39.06 -9.30
C GLU A 157 10.10 37.72 -8.58
N PHE A 158 10.29 37.72 -7.25
CA PHE A 158 10.22 36.52 -6.44
C PHE A 158 8.84 35.86 -6.52
N PRO A 159 8.71 34.54 -6.75
CA PRO A 159 7.43 33.89 -6.97
C PRO A 159 6.49 34.01 -5.77
N THR A 160 5.24 34.33 -6.02
CA THR A 160 4.23 34.28 -4.95
C THR A 160 3.92 32.82 -4.59
N LYS A 161 3.46 32.59 -3.36
CA LYS A 161 3.02 31.25 -2.94
C LYS A 161 1.86 30.72 -3.81
N ALA A 162 1.02 31.60 -4.34
CA ALA A 162 -0.07 31.23 -5.23
C ALA A 162 0.49 30.72 -6.59
N ALA A 163 1.38 31.50 -7.22
CA ALA A 163 2.01 31.09 -8.47
C ALA A 163 2.76 29.75 -8.36
N LEU A 164 3.48 29.54 -7.26
CA LEU A 164 4.17 28.28 -7.02
C LEU A 164 3.18 27.11 -6.82
N ARG A 165 2.06 27.35 -6.16
CA ARG A 165 0.98 26.35 -6.00
C ARG A 165 0.33 26.01 -7.34
N ASP A 166 0.16 26.99 -8.21
CA ASP A 166 -0.43 26.79 -9.53
C ASP A 166 0.44 25.86 -10.40
N VAL A 167 1.78 25.93 -10.30
CA VAL A 167 2.68 24.98 -10.98
C VAL A 167 2.43 23.54 -10.51
N PHE A 168 2.31 23.31 -9.21
CA PHE A 168 2.00 21.97 -8.70
C PHE A 168 0.62 21.49 -9.11
N TYR A 169 -0.37 22.40 -9.16
CA TYR A 169 -1.70 22.09 -9.64
C TYR A 169 -1.67 21.63 -11.10
N TRP A 170 -1.01 22.39 -11.98
CA TRP A 170 -0.93 22.05 -13.39
C TRP A 170 -0.10 20.78 -13.63
N TYR A 171 0.98 20.57 -12.90
CA TYR A 171 1.73 19.31 -12.93
C TYR A 171 0.81 18.10 -12.69
N VAL A 172 -0.03 18.15 -11.66
CA VAL A 172 -0.96 17.05 -11.38
C VAL A 172 -2.09 17.00 -12.38
N SER A 173 -2.67 18.15 -12.74
CA SER A 173 -3.83 18.22 -13.61
C SER A 173 -3.51 17.81 -15.05
N ASP A 174 -2.41 18.31 -15.62
CA ASP A 174 -2.10 18.10 -17.04
C ASP A 174 -1.73 16.65 -17.34
N TYR A 175 -1.11 15.95 -16.38
CA TYR A 175 -0.71 14.56 -16.55
C TYR A 175 -1.72 13.54 -16.01
N THR A 176 -2.92 13.98 -15.59
CA THR A 176 -3.95 13.11 -15.00
C THR A 176 -4.40 12.00 -15.97
N ASP A 177 -4.55 12.29 -17.25
CA ASP A 177 -5.08 11.33 -18.22
C ASP A 177 -4.10 10.19 -18.44
N GLU A 178 -2.82 10.51 -18.62
CA GLU A 178 -1.76 9.56 -18.85
C GLU A 178 -1.45 8.71 -17.61
N THR A 179 -1.37 9.36 -16.45
CA THR A 179 -1.10 8.64 -15.20
C THR A 179 -2.24 7.70 -14.84
N MET A 180 -3.49 8.14 -15.02
CA MET A 180 -4.67 7.32 -14.75
C MET A 180 -4.77 6.13 -15.70
N GLU A 181 -4.49 6.33 -16.98
CA GLU A 181 -4.47 5.24 -17.96
C GLU A 181 -3.42 4.19 -17.58
N TYR A 182 -2.20 4.63 -17.25
CA TYR A 182 -1.14 3.71 -16.83
C TYR A 182 -1.52 2.93 -15.58
N ARG A 183 -2.06 3.61 -14.55
CA ARG A 183 -2.46 2.97 -13.30
C ARG A 183 -3.55 1.91 -13.49
N ILE A 184 -4.51 2.16 -14.37
CA ILE A 184 -5.56 1.17 -14.67
C ILE A 184 -5.00 0.03 -15.50
N ARG A 185 -4.17 0.33 -16.50
CA ARG A 185 -3.54 -0.68 -17.34
C ARG A 185 -2.70 -1.66 -16.50
N GLU A 186 -1.83 -1.17 -15.61
CA GLU A 186 -0.99 -2.06 -14.80
C GLU A 186 -1.78 -2.96 -13.82
N MET A 187 -3.02 -2.59 -13.48
CA MET A 187 -3.90 -3.42 -12.66
C MET A 187 -4.48 -4.60 -13.42
N VAL A 188 -4.58 -4.54 -14.74
CA VAL A 188 -5.34 -5.52 -15.54
C VAL A 188 -4.56 -6.13 -16.70
N ASP A 189 -3.46 -5.52 -17.15
CA ASP A 189 -2.64 -5.96 -18.29
C ASP A 189 -1.42 -6.78 -17.81
N PRO A 190 -1.41 -8.11 -18.00
CA PRO A 190 -0.30 -8.96 -17.58
C PRO A 190 0.96 -8.78 -18.44
N THR A 191 0.92 -8.00 -19.53
CA THR A 191 2.09 -7.72 -20.36
C THR A 191 3.05 -6.72 -19.71
N LEU A 192 2.59 -5.96 -18.72
CA LEU A 192 3.43 -5.14 -17.86
C LEU A 192 4.07 -6.03 -16.78
N ASP A 193 5.13 -6.75 -17.18
CA ASP A 193 5.68 -7.89 -16.45
C ASP A 193 6.93 -7.57 -15.61
N PHE A 194 7.18 -6.31 -15.23
CA PHE A 194 8.38 -5.94 -14.49
C PHE A 194 8.61 -6.85 -13.26
N ALA A 195 7.71 -6.86 -12.31
CA ALA A 195 7.84 -7.65 -11.09
C ALA A 195 7.63 -9.14 -11.33
N SER A 196 6.61 -9.54 -12.10
CA SER A 196 6.38 -10.94 -12.45
C SER A 196 7.54 -11.54 -13.25
N GLY A 197 8.18 -10.74 -14.09
CA GLY A 197 9.39 -11.12 -14.81
C GLY A 197 10.59 -11.40 -13.88
N ILE A 198 10.78 -10.61 -12.82
CA ILE A 198 11.80 -10.87 -11.79
C ILE A 198 11.48 -12.20 -11.09
N VAL A 199 10.25 -12.35 -10.58
CA VAL A 199 9.82 -13.57 -9.88
C VAL A 199 10.04 -14.81 -10.75
N ARG A 200 9.72 -14.76 -12.03
CA ARG A 200 9.83 -15.91 -12.94
C ARG A 200 11.26 -16.27 -13.34
N LYS A 201 12.10 -15.25 -13.57
CA LYS A 201 13.39 -15.42 -14.29
C LYS A 201 14.61 -15.36 -13.39
N ALA A 202 14.54 -14.68 -12.22
CA ALA A 202 15.68 -14.55 -11.33
C ALA A 202 16.04 -15.87 -10.64
N ASP A 203 17.31 -16.06 -10.31
CA ASP A 203 17.73 -17.07 -9.35
C ASP A 203 17.34 -16.58 -7.95
N LEU A 204 16.24 -17.13 -7.40
CA LEU A 204 15.74 -16.74 -6.07
C LEU A 204 16.55 -17.30 -4.92
N THR A 205 17.53 -18.16 -5.18
CA THR A 205 18.50 -18.62 -4.15
C THR A 205 19.63 -17.62 -3.94
N ASP A 206 19.87 -16.74 -4.90
CA ASP A 206 20.80 -15.63 -4.82
C ASP A 206 20.06 -14.36 -4.37
N LEU A 207 20.19 -13.96 -3.11
CA LEU A 207 19.45 -12.85 -2.50
C LEU A 207 19.67 -11.49 -3.19
N ARG A 208 20.63 -11.39 -4.12
CA ARG A 208 20.83 -10.17 -4.93
C ARG A 208 19.59 -9.82 -5.77
N TYR A 209 18.70 -10.80 -6.04
CA TYR A 209 17.47 -10.55 -6.77
C TYR A 209 16.56 -9.52 -6.08
N LEU A 210 16.60 -9.42 -4.73
CA LEU A 210 15.80 -8.46 -3.96
C LEU A 210 16.04 -7.00 -4.37
N TYR A 211 17.25 -6.70 -4.82
CA TYR A 211 17.65 -5.34 -5.24
C TYR A 211 17.23 -4.97 -6.67
N ARG A 212 16.55 -5.88 -7.38
CA ARG A 212 16.05 -5.62 -8.74
C ARG A 212 14.78 -4.80 -8.78
N TYR A 213 14.04 -4.74 -7.66
CA TYR A 213 12.73 -4.09 -7.59
C TYR A 213 12.80 -2.57 -7.43
N GLY A 214 13.92 -2.02 -6.98
CA GLY A 214 14.02 -0.61 -6.61
C GLY A 214 13.33 -0.25 -5.29
N GLU A 215 12.85 -1.25 -4.55
CA GLU A 215 12.33 -1.10 -3.18
C GLU A 215 13.46 -1.00 -2.17
N TYR A 216 13.20 -0.35 -1.03
CA TYR A 216 14.14 -0.38 0.09
C TYR A 216 14.15 -1.78 0.71
N VAL A 217 15.36 -2.35 0.87
CA VAL A 217 15.56 -3.72 1.35
C VAL A 217 16.34 -3.70 2.66
N THR A 218 15.78 -4.30 3.69
CA THR A 218 16.38 -4.44 5.02
C THR A 218 16.72 -5.90 5.33
N GLU A 219 17.16 -6.15 6.57
CA GLU A 219 17.33 -7.52 7.08
C GLU A 219 16.01 -8.30 7.09
N ASN A 220 14.87 -7.62 7.13
CA ASN A 220 13.56 -8.25 7.15
C ASN A 220 13.29 -9.05 5.88
N GLU A 221 13.47 -8.43 4.71
CA GLU A 221 13.27 -9.06 3.41
C GLU A 221 14.33 -10.15 3.16
N ARG A 222 15.58 -9.84 3.49
CA ARG A 222 16.69 -10.77 3.30
C ARG A 222 16.52 -12.05 4.11
N LYS A 223 16.26 -11.95 5.42
CA LYS A 223 16.09 -13.11 6.31
C LYS A 223 14.81 -13.89 6.00
N THR A 224 13.75 -13.24 5.54
CA THR A 224 12.55 -13.92 5.04
C THR A 224 12.89 -14.78 3.82
N ALA A 225 13.59 -14.22 2.85
CA ALA A 225 14.03 -14.96 1.66
C ALA A 225 15.01 -16.09 2.00
N GLU A 226 15.97 -15.85 2.89
CA GLU A 226 16.91 -16.86 3.41
C GLU A 226 16.17 -18.03 4.06
N PHE A 227 15.24 -17.75 4.95
CA PHE A 227 14.43 -18.77 5.61
C PHE A 227 13.65 -19.62 4.60
N LEU A 228 12.96 -18.98 3.65
CA LEU A 228 12.22 -19.68 2.61
C LEU A 228 13.16 -20.48 1.69
N ASN A 229 14.38 -20.01 1.44
CA ASN A 229 15.40 -20.77 0.70
C ASN A 229 15.87 -22.03 1.42
N GLY A 230 15.78 -22.05 2.74
CA GLY A 230 16.06 -23.24 3.56
C GLY A 230 14.96 -24.30 3.55
N LEU A 231 13.75 -23.98 3.02
CA LEU A 231 12.64 -24.92 2.98
C LEU A 231 12.67 -25.80 1.72
N PRO A 232 12.26 -27.10 1.81
CA PRO A 232 12.08 -27.96 0.64
C PRO A 232 11.04 -27.36 -0.33
N GLN A 233 11.20 -27.63 -1.63
CA GLN A 233 10.28 -27.12 -2.66
C GLN A 233 8.85 -27.61 -2.43
N GLU A 234 8.67 -28.86 -2.01
CA GLU A 234 7.35 -29.41 -1.70
C GLU A 234 6.62 -28.63 -0.60
N GLN A 235 7.35 -28.09 0.36
CA GLN A 235 6.76 -27.25 1.42
C GLN A 235 6.37 -25.88 0.88
N ILE A 236 7.21 -25.28 0.03
CA ILE A 236 6.89 -24.01 -0.66
C ILE A 236 5.65 -24.19 -1.54
N ASP A 237 5.58 -25.27 -2.31
CA ASP A 237 4.44 -25.59 -3.17
C ASP A 237 3.14 -25.81 -2.37
N ALA A 238 3.25 -26.46 -1.20
CA ALA A 238 2.13 -26.67 -0.29
C ALA A 238 1.63 -25.34 0.33
N MET A 239 2.55 -24.45 0.73
CA MET A 239 2.20 -23.12 1.23
C MET A 239 1.49 -22.30 0.15
N ALA A 240 2.02 -22.30 -1.07
CA ALA A 240 1.39 -21.63 -2.20
C ALA A 240 0.01 -22.24 -2.51
N ARG A 241 -0.12 -23.57 -2.48
CA ARG A 241 -1.38 -24.28 -2.76
C ARG A 241 -2.47 -23.97 -1.75
N THR A 242 -2.12 -23.79 -0.49
CA THR A 242 -3.10 -23.37 0.55
C THR A 242 -3.80 -22.09 0.13
N TYR A 243 -3.07 -21.14 -0.34
CA TYR A 243 -3.53 -19.82 -0.74
C TYR A 243 -4.20 -19.80 -2.12
N THR A 244 -3.66 -20.48 -3.14
CA THR A 244 -4.26 -20.54 -4.48
C THR A 244 -5.53 -21.39 -4.50
N GLU A 245 -5.58 -22.47 -3.72
CA GLU A 245 -6.79 -23.30 -3.57
C GLU A 245 -7.87 -22.54 -2.79
N GLY A 246 -7.52 -21.79 -1.75
CA GLY A 246 -8.44 -20.89 -1.07
C GLY A 246 -9.09 -19.92 -2.04
N TYR A 247 -8.30 -19.31 -2.92
CA TYR A 247 -8.79 -18.43 -3.98
C TYR A 247 -9.81 -19.12 -4.89
N ARG A 248 -9.50 -20.34 -5.36
CA ARG A 248 -10.40 -21.15 -6.18
C ARG A 248 -11.69 -21.52 -5.45
N ILE A 249 -11.60 -21.88 -4.17
CA ILE A 249 -12.76 -22.21 -3.33
C ILE A 249 -13.70 -21.01 -3.22
N GLY A 250 -13.19 -19.78 -3.11
CA GLY A 250 -13.98 -18.57 -3.09
C GLY A 250 -14.87 -18.39 -4.32
N PHE A 251 -14.40 -18.80 -5.51
CA PHE A 251 -15.25 -18.85 -6.71
C PHE A 251 -16.34 -19.92 -6.61
N VAL A 252 -15.99 -21.09 -6.10
CA VAL A 252 -16.95 -22.22 -5.98
C VAL A 252 -18.06 -21.91 -4.99
N LEU A 253 -17.69 -21.44 -3.80
CA LEU A 253 -18.66 -21.11 -2.73
C LEU A 253 -19.51 -19.88 -3.07
N GLY A 254 -18.91 -18.89 -3.73
CA GLY A 254 -19.62 -17.71 -4.23
C GLY A 254 -20.46 -17.97 -5.49
N ASN A 255 -20.48 -19.21 -6.00
CA ASN A 255 -21.14 -19.58 -7.26
C ASN A 255 -20.73 -18.68 -8.44
N LYS A 256 -19.42 -18.37 -8.52
CA LYS A 256 -18.81 -17.47 -9.51
C LYS A 256 -18.09 -18.29 -10.58
N ASP A 257 -18.13 -17.83 -11.81
CA ASP A 257 -17.53 -18.52 -12.96
C ASP A 257 -16.07 -18.08 -13.16
N LEU A 258 -15.13 -18.86 -12.63
CA LEU A 258 -13.70 -18.61 -12.80
C LEU A 258 -13.24 -18.64 -14.26
N SER A 259 -13.92 -19.42 -15.13
CA SER A 259 -13.52 -19.55 -16.54
C SER A 259 -13.64 -18.26 -17.35
N LYS A 260 -14.40 -17.29 -16.86
CA LYS A 260 -14.52 -15.94 -17.44
C LYS A 260 -13.34 -15.02 -17.09
N LYS A 261 -12.50 -15.43 -16.17
CA LYS A 261 -11.42 -14.60 -15.64
C LYS A 261 -10.08 -14.99 -16.26
N LYS A 262 -9.19 -14.01 -16.46
CA LYS A 262 -7.89 -14.18 -17.13
C LYS A 262 -6.71 -13.69 -16.28
N THR A 263 -6.93 -12.76 -15.35
CA THR A 263 -5.85 -12.17 -14.56
C THR A 263 -6.15 -12.21 -13.07
N VAL A 264 -5.10 -12.39 -12.26
CA VAL A 264 -5.12 -12.31 -10.80
C VAL A 264 -4.10 -11.29 -10.31
N ASN A 265 -4.48 -10.38 -9.42
CA ASN A 265 -3.54 -9.44 -8.80
C ASN A 265 -2.86 -10.10 -7.59
N ILE A 266 -1.59 -10.43 -7.72
CA ILE A 266 -0.80 -10.97 -6.61
C ILE A 266 -0.15 -9.81 -5.86
N ARG A 267 -0.37 -9.76 -4.54
CA ARG A 267 0.20 -8.76 -3.63
C ARG A 267 1.05 -9.45 -2.60
N TYR A 268 2.26 -8.94 -2.37
CA TYR A 268 3.19 -9.56 -1.42
C TYR A 268 4.28 -8.58 -0.97
N HIS A 269 4.90 -8.92 0.15
CA HIS A 269 6.10 -8.24 0.63
C HIS A 269 7.36 -8.96 0.12
N LEU A 270 8.42 -8.22 -0.23
CA LEU A 270 9.66 -8.80 -0.72
C LEU A 270 10.20 -9.84 0.27
N GLY A 271 10.82 -10.88 -0.26
CA GLY A 271 11.28 -12.05 0.47
C GLY A 271 10.40 -13.29 0.29
N PHE A 272 9.16 -13.13 -0.21
CA PHE A 272 8.22 -14.23 -0.45
C PHE A 272 8.24 -14.76 -1.89
N GLU A 273 9.17 -14.34 -2.73
CA GLU A 273 9.19 -14.61 -4.17
C GLU A 273 9.19 -16.10 -4.51
N ARG A 274 9.80 -16.96 -3.69
CA ARG A 274 9.72 -18.42 -3.92
C ARG A 274 8.29 -18.94 -3.83
N MET A 275 7.53 -18.48 -2.83
CA MET A 275 6.13 -18.84 -2.68
C MET A 275 5.29 -18.21 -3.80
N VAL A 276 5.58 -16.95 -4.16
CA VAL A 276 4.89 -16.24 -5.27
C VAL A 276 5.14 -16.95 -6.60
N ARG A 277 6.36 -17.41 -6.88
CA ARG A 277 6.67 -18.20 -8.09
C ARG A 277 5.84 -19.48 -8.17
N ALA A 278 5.74 -20.23 -7.07
CA ALA A 278 4.90 -21.41 -6.99
C ALA A 278 3.41 -21.07 -7.18
N ALA A 279 2.95 -19.98 -6.57
CA ALA A 279 1.57 -19.50 -6.73
C ALA A 279 1.27 -19.08 -8.18
N ILE A 280 2.18 -18.41 -8.87
CA ILE A 280 2.04 -18.05 -10.29
C ILE A 280 1.78 -19.30 -11.13
N LEU A 281 2.58 -20.35 -10.97
CA LEU A 281 2.41 -21.60 -11.73
C LEU A 281 1.05 -22.23 -11.44
N GLN A 282 0.59 -22.23 -10.18
CA GLN A 282 -0.70 -22.78 -9.79
C GLN A 282 -1.89 -21.94 -10.30
N PHE A 283 -1.76 -20.61 -10.36
CA PHE A 283 -2.76 -19.74 -10.98
C PHE A 283 -2.82 -19.93 -12.50
N GLU A 284 -1.68 -20.15 -13.15
CA GLU A 284 -1.63 -20.47 -14.58
C GLU A 284 -2.33 -21.80 -14.91
N GLU A 285 -2.22 -22.81 -14.04
CA GLU A 285 -3.01 -24.05 -14.14
C GLU A 285 -4.52 -23.79 -14.06
N MET A 286 -4.96 -22.71 -13.41
CA MET A 286 -6.35 -22.25 -13.32
C MET A 286 -6.75 -21.33 -14.50
N GLY A 287 -5.83 -21.03 -15.43
CA GLY A 287 -6.04 -20.12 -16.56
C GLY A 287 -5.86 -18.64 -16.23
N LEU A 288 -5.25 -18.31 -15.09
CA LEU A 288 -5.03 -16.93 -14.62
C LEU A 288 -3.58 -16.49 -14.82
N GLN A 289 -3.38 -15.35 -15.47
CA GLN A 289 -2.08 -14.70 -15.57
C GLN A 289 -1.89 -13.72 -14.40
N PRO A 290 -0.68 -13.63 -13.79
CA PRO A 290 -0.44 -12.69 -12.72
C PRO A 290 -0.33 -11.25 -13.24
N VAL A 291 -0.93 -10.31 -12.54
CA VAL A 291 -0.61 -8.89 -12.58
C VAL A 291 0.00 -8.50 -11.24
N ILE A 292 1.20 -7.95 -11.28
CA ILE A 292 1.99 -7.58 -10.09
C ILE A 292 2.56 -6.19 -10.35
N TYR A 293 2.04 -5.20 -9.67
CA TYR A 293 2.45 -3.81 -9.79
C TYR A 293 2.77 -3.24 -8.41
N ARG A 294 3.22 -2.02 -8.34
CA ARG A 294 3.53 -1.32 -7.08
C ARG A 294 2.53 -0.22 -6.78
N SER A 295 2.53 0.23 -5.53
CA SER A 295 1.79 1.44 -5.16
C SER A 295 2.34 2.68 -5.85
N ALA A 296 1.47 3.63 -6.18
CA ALA A 296 1.85 4.92 -6.73
C ALA A 296 2.77 5.70 -5.77
N VAL A 297 3.76 6.37 -6.31
CA VAL A 297 4.75 7.15 -5.54
C VAL A 297 4.66 8.65 -5.77
N HIS A 298 4.16 9.10 -6.94
CA HIS A 298 4.05 10.51 -7.29
C HIS A 298 2.67 11.09 -6.96
N GLY A 299 2.61 12.39 -6.68
CA GLY A 299 1.37 13.09 -6.35
C GLY A 299 0.37 13.11 -7.50
N ALA A 300 0.85 13.00 -8.75
CA ALA A 300 0.01 12.95 -9.94
C ALA A 300 -0.90 11.71 -9.99
N ASP A 301 -0.41 10.56 -9.55
CA ASP A 301 -1.09 9.26 -9.63
C ASP A 301 -1.45 8.66 -8.28
N ARG A 302 -1.08 9.30 -7.17
CA ARG A 302 -1.26 8.81 -5.81
C ARG A 302 -2.51 9.39 -5.15
N ASN A 303 -3.38 8.53 -4.63
CA ASN A 303 -4.49 8.95 -3.78
C ASN A 303 -4.08 9.13 -2.32
N ARG A 304 -3.31 8.18 -1.78
CA ARG A 304 -2.78 8.20 -0.42
C ARG A 304 -1.41 7.55 -0.38
N ARG A 305 -0.49 8.14 0.38
CA ARG A 305 0.78 7.49 0.70
C ARG A 305 0.54 6.36 1.71
N GLY A 306 1.29 5.26 1.61
CA GLY A 306 1.21 4.12 2.54
C GLY A 306 0.20 3.03 2.17
N LEU A 307 -0.58 3.15 1.09
CA LEU A 307 -1.39 2.05 0.59
C LEU A 307 -0.51 1.07 -0.18
N ARG A 308 -0.40 -0.16 0.31
CA ARG A 308 0.32 -1.25 -0.37
C ARG A 308 -0.63 -2.03 -1.25
N THR A 309 -0.56 -1.85 -2.57
CA THR A 309 -1.49 -2.45 -3.54
C THR A 309 -0.88 -3.52 -4.44
N GLY A 310 0.38 -3.81 -4.30
CA GLY A 310 1.10 -4.79 -5.14
C GLY A 310 2.25 -5.42 -4.39
N TYR A 311 3.45 -5.44 -5.00
CA TYR A 311 4.65 -5.77 -4.26
C TYR A 311 5.14 -4.56 -3.46
N SER A 312 5.80 -4.82 -2.35
CA SER A 312 6.37 -3.78 -1.48
C SER A 312 7.64 -4.27 -0.78
N GLY A 313 8.60 -3.39 -0.61
CA GLY A 313 9.73 -3.58 0.28
C GLY A 313 9.51 -2.95 1.66
N ALA A 314 10.58 -2.81 2.44
CA ALA A 314 10.55 -2.05 3.67
C ALA A 314 10.28 -0.57 3.40
N VAL A 315 9.62 0.09 4.35
CA VAL A 315 9.46 1.54 4.34
C VAL A 315 10.72 2.17 4.94
N PRO A 316 11.47 2.99 4.20
CA PRO A 316 12.71 3.61 4.70
C PRO A 316 12.50 4.42 5.97
N ASN A 317 11.37 5.16 6.03
CA ASN A 317 10.96 5.93 7.20
C ASN A 317 9.44 6.11 7.23
N LYS A 318 8.78 5.43 8.18
CA LYS A 318 7.31 5.54 8.36
C LYS A 318 6.87 6.96 8.75
N GLN A 319 7.73 7.76 9.39
CA GLN A 319 7.42 9.16 9.70
C GLN A 319 7.39 10.04 8.45
N PHE A 320 8.30 9.82 7.51
CA PHE A 320 8.27 10.51 6.22
C PHE A 320 6.97 10.24 5.47
N ASP A 321 6.55 8.98 5.39
CA ASP A 321 5.27 8.64 4.74
C ASP A 321 4.07 9.25 5.47
N TYR A 322 4.12 9.32 6.80
CA TYR A 322 3.06 9.94 7.60
C TYR A 322 2.99 11.46 7.40
N ASP A 323 4.12 12.14 7.35
CA ASP A 323 4.19 13.60 7.16
C ASP A 323 3.70 14.03 5.76
N HIS A 324 3.87 13.14 4.76
CA HIS A 324 3.49 13.39 3.36
C HIS A 324 2.16 12.73 2.94
N LYS A 325 1.38 12.19 3.87
CA LYS A 325 0.14 11.45 3.53
C LYS A 325 -0.95 12.31 2.90
N GLU A 326 -0.99 13.60 3.24
CA GLU A 326 -1.98 14.57 2.77
C GLU A 326 -1.38 15.66 1.87
N ASP A 327 -0.30 15.38 1.18
CA ASP A 327 0.35 16.30 0.24
C ASP A 327 -0.60 16.83 -0.83
N ALA A 328 -1.64 16.06 -1.17
CA ALA A 328 -2.70 16.48 -2.07
C ALA A 328 -3.46 17.73 -1.60
N ALA A 329 -3.33 18.11 -0.31
CA ALA A 329 -3.85 19.38 0.20
C ALA A 329 -3.28 20.61 -0.54
N LEU A 330 -2.14 20.45 -1.19
CA LEU A 330 -1.51 21.50 -1.99
C LEU A 330 -2.35 21.88 -3.23
N PHE A 331 -3.03 20.90 -3.85
CA PHE A 331 -3.67 21.08 -5.15
C PHE A 331 -5.12 20.54 -5.24
N LEU A 332 -5.61 19.79 -4.25
CA LEU A 332 -6.93 19.15 -4.32
C LEU A 332 -8.05 20.19 -4.31
N ASP A 333 -8.81 20.24 -5.41
CA ASP A 333 -10.02 21.04 -5.57
C ASP A 333 -11.11 20.28 -6.32
N GLU A 334 -12.24 20.95 -6.56
CA GLU A 334 -13.41 20.38 -7.24
C GLU A 334 -13.11 19.99 -8.69
N ASP A 335 -12.37 20.83 -9.41
CA ASP A 335 -12.10 20.64 -10.83
C ASP A 335 -11.14 19.47 -11.04
N LEU A 336 -10.12 19.33 -10.21
CA LEU A 336 -9.20 18.20 -10.23
C LEU A 336 -9.90 16.87 -9.90
N VAL A 337 -10.81 16.86 -8.91
CA VAL A 337 -11.62 15.67 -8.59
C VAL A 337 -12.44 15.26 -9.82
N GLN A 338 -13.14 16.20 -10.46
CA GLN A 338 -13.92 15.93 -11.66
C GLN A 338 -13.04 15.39 -12.80
N ARG A 339 -11.87 16.00 -13.01
CA ARG A 339 -10.92 15.60 -14.05
C ARG A 339 -10.42 14.17 -13.80
N ARG A 340 -9.97 13.85 -12.58
CA ARG A 340 -9.50 12.51 -12.22
C ARG A 340 -10.58 11.44 -12.42
N LEU A 341 -11.83 11.70 -12.02
CA LEU A 341 -12.93 10.76 -12.22
C LEU A 341 -13.23 10.53 -13.71
N ARG A 342 -13.16 11.57 -14.54
CA ARG A 342 -13.33 11.44 -16.00
C ARG A 342 -12.18 10.64 -16.63
N ALA A 343 -10.95 10.97 -16.30
CA ALA A 343 -9.76 10.24 -16.77
C ALA A 343 -9.86 8.74 -16.41
N MET A 344 -10.25 8.46 -15.16
CA MET A 344 -10.47 7.08 -14.70
C MET A 344 -11.54 6.35 -15.52
N GLN A 345 -12.67 7.00 -15.80
CA GLN A 345 -13.72 6.40 -16.61
C GLN A 345 -13.26 6.14 -18.04
N VAL A 346 -12.53 7.09 -18.66
CA VAL A 346 -11.99 6.94 -20.02
C VAL A 346 -10.98 5.80 -20.05
N ALA A 347 -10.07 5.73 -19.09
CA ALA A 347 -9.07 4.68 -19.00
C ALA A 347 -9.69 3.29 -18.81
N TYR A 348 -10.68 3.16 -17.93
CA TYR A 348 -11.42 1.89 -17.79
C TYR A 348 -12.21 1.51 -19.05
N GLU A 349 -12.81 2.47 -19.77
CA GLU A 349 -13.52 2.14 -21.01
C GLU A 349 -12.55 1.64 -22.09
N LYS A 350 -11.30 2.21 -22.13
CA LYS A 350 -10.24 1.74 -23.02
C LYS A 350 -9.76 0.33 -22.69
N HIS A 351 -9.68 -0.04 -21.40
CA HIS A 351 -9.23 -1.34 -20.89
C HIS A 351 -10.38 -2.21 -20.35
N LYS A 352 -11.57 -2.05 -20.89
CA LYS A 352 -12.80 -2.67 -20.38
C LYS A 352 -12.77 -4.21 -20.43
N GLU A 353 -12.25 -4.77 -21.51
CA GLU A 353 -12.19 -6.22 -21.67
C GLU A 353 -11.25 -6.86 -20.65
N GLU A 354 -10.09 -6.26 -20.43
CA GLU A 354 -9.12 -6.70 -19.44
C GLU A 354 -9.69 -6.54 -18.02
N ALA A 355 -10.30 -5.41 -17.73
CA ALA A 355 -10.92 -5.13 -16.42
C ALA A 355 -12.03 -6.13 -16.08
N ASN A 356 -12.91 -6.46 -17.04
CA ASN A 356 -13.97 -7.43 -16.84
C ASN A 356 -13.44 -8.85 -16.60
N THR A 357 -12.26 -9.18 -17.10
CA THR A 357 -11.63 -10.49 -16.91
C THR A 357 -10.72 -10.56 -15.70
N HIS A 358 -10.62 -9.49 -14.92
CA HIS A 358 -9.85 -9.47 -13.67
C HIS A 358 -10.57 -10.29 -12.59
N ALA A 359 -9.84 -11.25 -11.97
CA ALA A 359 -10.41 -12.20 -11.01
C ALA A 359 -10.39 -11.70 -9.56
N GLY A 360 -9.66 -10.62 -9.28
CA GLY A 360 -9.48 -10.04 -7.95
C GLY A 360 -8.10 -10.31 -7.35
N PRO A 361 -7.84 -9.82 -6.12
CA PRO A 361 -6.55 -9.90 -5.48
C PRO A 361 -6.31 -11.23 -4.76
N ALA A 362 -5.06 -11.65 -4.75
CA ALA A 362 -4.53 -12.74 -3.96
C ALA A 362 -3.33 -12.19 -3.16
N VAL A 363 -3.46 -12.13 -1.83
CA VAL A 363 -2.60 -11.33 -0.97
C VAL A 363 -1.79 -12.19 0.00
N ILE A 364 -0.49 -11.96 0.07
CA ILE A 364 0.38 -12.45 1.14
C ILE A 364 0.67 -11.25 2.04
N GLU A 365 0.00 -11.19 3.18
CA GLU A 365 0.23 -10.17 4.20
C GLU A 365 1.37 -10.55 5.13
N ILE A 366 1.96 -9.57 5.79
CA ILE A 366 2.98 -9.76 6.80
C ILE A 366 2.49 -9.26 8.16
N PHE A 367 3.04 -9.85 9.22
CA PHE A 367 2.83 -9.39 10.58
C PHE A 367 4.10 -9.53 11.43
N GLY A 368 4.10 -8.87 12.57
CA GLY A 368 5.24 -8.90 13.49
C GLY A 368 6.24 -7.77 13.26
N GLU A 369 5.91 -6.80 12.42
CA GLU A 369 6.67 -5.56 12.27
C GLU A 369 6.71 -4.77 13.59
N LYS A 370 7.77 -3.98 13.78
CA LYS A 370 7.87 -3.11 14.94
C LYS A 370 6.73 -2.09 14.97
N PRO A 371 6.16 -1.86 16.16
CA PRO A 371 5.13 -0.83 16.33
C PRO A 371 5.62 0.53 15.88
N PHE A 372 4.78 1.26 15.16
CA PHE A 372 5.03 2.64 14.79
C PHE A 372 3.90 3.54 15.33
N SER A 373 4.30 4.59 16.07
CA SER A 373 3.41 5.68 16.47
C SER A 373 3.99 6.97 15.90
N PRO A 374 3.27 7.63 14.97
CA PRO A 374 3.78 8.84 14.35
C PRO A 374 3.87 10.00 15.34
N LYS A 375 4.81 10.90 15.09
CA LYS A 375 4.85 12.21 15.76
C LYS A 375 4.01 13.19 14.95
N ALA A 376 3.23 14.04 15.64
CA ALA A 376 2.50 15.11 14.98
C ALA A 376 3.49 16.15 14.41
N ASN A 377 3.31 16.49 13.14
CA ASN A 377 4.12 17.51 12.47
C ASN A 377 3.19 18.65 12.01
N LYS A 378 3.26 19.78 12.71
CA LYS A 378 2.39 20.95 12.43
C LYS A 378 2.66 21.62 11.09
N ASP A 379 3.84 21.38 10.53
CA ASP A 379 4.26 21.96 9.25
C ASP A 379 3.99 21.02 8.08
N ALA A 380 3.51 19.79 8.33
CA ALA A 380 3.02 18.91 7.28
C ALA A 380 1.75 19.47 6.63
N LEU A 381 1.60 19.24 5.33
CA LEU A 381 0.37 19.59 4.62
C LEU A 381 -0.81 18.77 5.15
N SER A 382 -1.97 19.40 5.26
CA SER A 382 -3.18 18.74 5.75
C SER A 382 -4.42 19.28 5.06
N PHE A 383 -5.41 18.40 4.85
CA PHE A 383 -6.68 18.76 4.24
C PHE A 383 -7.48 19.72 5.14
N ASN A 384 -7.97 20.80 4.55
CA ASN A 384 -9.03 21.59 5.16
C ASN A 384 -10.39 20.87 5.02
N GLU A 385 -11.43 21.34 5.73
CA GLU A 385 -12.76 20.69 5.74
C GLU A 385 -13.38 20.50 4.33
N LYS A 386 -13.13 21.43 3.41
CA LYS A 386 -13.63 21.32 2.02
C LYS A 386 -12.89 20.20 1.31
N GLN A 387 -11.59 20.13 1.43
CA GLN A 387 -10.76 19.11 0.80
C GLN A 387 -11.02 17.71 1.38
N GLN A 388 -11.26 17.59 2.69
CA GLN A 388 -11.68 16.34 3.31
C GLN A 388 -12.96 15.78 2.66
N LYS A 389 -13.98 16.65 2.46
CA LYS A 389 -15.23 16.29 1.77
C LYS A 389 -15.00 15.89 0.31
N LEU A 390 -14.10 16.59 -0.37
CA LEU A 390 -13.73 16.28 -1.74
C LEU A 390 -13.01 14.93 -1.85
N GLN A 391 -12.12 14.62 -0.93
CA GLN A 391 -11.43 13.32 -0.88
C GLN A 391 -12.41 12.18 -0.67
N VAL A 392 -13.31 12.30 0.32
CA VAL A 392 -14.37 11.31 0.57
C VAL A 392 -15.24 11.09 -0.68
N ARG A 393 -15.64 12.17 -1.35
CA ARG A 393 -16.42 12.06 -2.58
C ARG A 393 -15.64 11.36 -3.69
N TYR A 394 -14.38 11.75 -3.89
CA TYR A 394 -13.52 11.12 -4.89
C TYR A 394 -13.39 9.60 -4.62
N ASP A 395 -13.08 9.19 -3.41
CA ASP A 395 -12.91 7.78 -3.04
C ASP A 395 -14.20 6.98 -3.30
N ASN A 396 -15.36 7.54 -2.96
CA ASN A 396 -16.66 6.89 -3.19
C ASN A 396 -16.98 6.76 -4.69
N GLU A 397 -16.83 7.83 -5.47
CA GLU A 397 -17.14 7.83 -6.91
C GLU A 397 -16.14 6.98 -7.70
N ALA A 398 -14.85 7.03 -7.34
CA ALA A 398 -13.81 6.19 -7.93
C ALA A 398 -14.07 4.69 -7.66
N GLY A 399 -14.49 4.35 -6.44
CA GLY A 399 -14.92 2.98 -6.09
C GLY A 399 -16.11 2.51 -6.92
N GLN A 400 -17.11 3.38 -7.14
CA GLN A 400 -18.25 3.06 -7.99
C GLN A 400 -17.85 2.88 -9.46
N ILE A 401 -16.94 3.71 -9.99
CA ILE A 401 -16.41 3.55 -11.34
C ILE A 401 -15.69 2.20 -11.44
N THR A 402 -14.76 1.90 -10.54
CA THR A 402 -14.04 0.63 -10.51
C THR A 402 -14.99 -0.58 -10.51
N ASN A 403 -16.04 -0.56 -9.69
CA ASN A 403 -17.01 -1.66 -9.59
C ASN A 403 -17.87 -1.87 -10.84
N ARG A 404 -17.97 -0.89 -11.74
CA ARG A 404 -18.65 -1.08 -13.03
C ARG A 404 -17.85 -1.91 -14.02
N TYR A 405 -16.52 -1.88 -13.91
CA TYR A 405 -15.61 -2.57 -14.84
C TYR A 405 -15.00 -3.84 -14.22
N ILE A 406 -14.66 -3.79 -12.95
CA ILE A 406 -14.20 -4.95 -12.17
C ILE A 406 -15.36 -5.36 -11.24
N ILE A 407 -16.28 -6.14 -11.78
CA ILE A 407 -17.54 -6.48 -11.14
C ILE A 407 -17.28 -7.27 -9.85
N GLY A 408 -17.66 -6.71 -8.68
CA GLY A 408 -17.40 -7.29 -7.37
C GLY A 408 -18.02 -8.68 -7.17
N GLU A 409 -19.21 -8.90 -7.72
CA GLU A 409 -19.95 -10.16 -7.65
C GLU A 409 -19.31 -11.29 -8.47
N GLU A 410 -18.45 -10.94 -9.43
CA GLU A 410 -17.77 -11.90 -10.31
C GLU A 410 -16.31 -12.18 -9.92
N ARG A 411 -15.77 -11.48 -8.93
CA ARG A 411 -14.40 -11.65 -8.43
C ARG A 411 -14.38 -12.32 -7.07
N SER A 412 -13.22 -12.87 -6.74
CA SER A 412 -12.91 -13.36 -5.40
C SER A 412 -11.67 -12.67 -4.86
N PHE A 413 -11.30 -12.95 -3.65
CA PHE A 413 -10.01 -12.58 -3.08
C PHE A 413 -9.59 -13.65 -2.07
N THR A 414 -8.31 -13.69 -1.78
CA THR A 414 -7.78 -14.50 -0.69
C THR A 414 -6.64 -13.75 -0.03
N ILE A 415 -6.52 -13.90 1.28
CA ILE A 415 -5.45 -13.33 2.08
C ILE A 415 -4.86 -14.43 2.94
N ILE A 416 -3.53 -14.56 2.89
CA ILE A 416 -2.75 -15.40 3.79
C ILE A 416 -1.70 -14.55 4.48
N ALA A 417 -1.45 -14.78 5.77
CA ALA A 417 -0.52 -13.96 6.54
C ALA A 417 0.66 -14.79 7.05
N TYR A 418 1.86 -14.18 7.03
CA TYR A 418 3.09 -14.76 7.56
C TYR A 418 3.88 -13.75 8.41
N PRO A 419 4.62 -14.22 9.44
CA PRO A 419 5.46 -13.33 10.22
C PRO A 419 6.70 -12.89 9.45
N VAL A 420 7.26 -11.74 9.86
CA VAL A 420 8.56 -11.25 9.40
C VAL A 420 9.60 -11.26 10.52
N PRO A 421 10.90 -11.26 10.21
CA PRO A 421 11.99 -11.35 11.21
C PRO A 421 11.95 -10.30 12.32
N GLU A 422 11.34 -9.14 12.10
CA GLU A 422 11.15 -8.11 13.15
C GLU A 422 10.30 -8.59 14.34
N ILE A 423 9.58 -9.71 14.21
CA ILE A 423 8.82 -10.31 15.32
C ILE A 423 9.74 -10.76 16.47
N GLY A 424 11.02 -11.00 16.19
CA GLY A 424 12.05 -11.31 17.18
C GLY A 424 12.80 -12.62 16.92
N GLU A 425 13.59 -13.04 17.92
CA GLU A 425 14.50 -14.19 17.81
C GLU A 425 13.80 -15.52 17.48
N GLN A 426 12.52 -15.66 17.82
CA GLN A 426 11.73 -16.86 17.55
C GLN A 426 11.06 -16.85 16.16
N PHE A 427 11.47 -15.96 15.25
CA PHE A 427 10.86 -15.81 13.93
C PHE A 427 10.63 -17.15 13.21
N GLU A 428 11.66 -17.99 13.09
CA GLU A 428 11.56 -19.27 12.38
C GLU A 428 10.54 -20.24 13.01
N GLU A 429 10.51 -20.31 14.34
CA GLU A 429 9.56 -21.15 15.07
C GLU A 429 8.14 -20.64 14.85
N ILE A 430 7.93 -19.33 15.00
CA ILE A 430 6.65 -18.67 14.77
C ILE A 430 6.19 -18.89 13.32
N PHE A 431 7.11 -18.77 12.36
CA PHE A 431 6.79 -19.01 10.95
C PHE A 431 6.31 -20.44 10.70
N ARG A 432 7.04 -21.45 11.25
CA ARG A 432 6.65 -22.87 11.11
C ARG A 432 5.29 -23.17 11.76
N GLU A 433 5.01 -22.59 12.92
CA GLU A 433 3.70 -22.73 13.55
C GLU A 433 2.60 -22.01 12.74
N THR A 434 2.89 -20.85 12.17
CA THR A 434 1.97 -20.14 11.26
C THR A 434 1.64 -20.99 10.04
N VAL A 435 2.62 -21.65 9.42
CA VAL A 435 2.35 -22.59 8.31
C VAL A 435 1.37 -23.68 8.72
N LYS A 436 1.52 -24.26 9.93
CA LYS A 436 0.59 -25.29 10.44
C LYS A 436 -0.82 -24.72 10.65
N ILE A 437 -0.92 -23.51 11.20
CA ILE A 437 -2.20 -22.82 11.42
C ILE A 437 -2.87 -22.52 10.08
N ASN A 438 -2.12 -22.06 9.09
CA ASN A 438 -2.63 -21.73 7.76
C ASN A 438 -3.12 -22.98 6.99
N THR A 439 -2.61 -24.15 7.28
CA THR A 439 -2.94 -25.41 6.60
C THR A 439 -3.96 -26.29 7.35
N LEU A 440 -4.69 -25.73 8.33
CA LEU A 440 -5.73 -26.45 9.06
C LEU A 440 -6.85 -26.96 8.14
N ASP A 441 -7.43 -28.11 8.49
CA ASP A 441 -8.55 -28.71 7.75
C ASP A 441 -9.80 -27.81 7.82
N TYR A 442 -10.03 -27.03 6.77
CA TYR A 442 -11.16 -26.11 6.69
C TYR A 442 -12.51 -26.81 6.81
N ARG A 443 -12.66 -28.07 6.36
CA ARG A 443 -13.92 -28.82 6.44
C ARG A 443 -14.28 -29.15 7.89
N LYS A 444 -13.28 -29.40 8.73
CA LYS A 444 -13.48 -29.58 10.18
C LYS A 444 -13.96 -28.29 10.82
N TYR A 445 -13.30 -27.17 10.52
CA TYR A 445 -13.69 -25.85 11.01
C TYR A 445 -15.09 -25.45 10.52
N GLN A 446 -15.40 -25.68 9.26
CA GLN A 446 -16.74 -25.43 8.71
C GLN A 446 -17.84 -26.09 9.53
N ARG A 447 -17.65 -27.35 9.95
CA ARG A 447 -18.62 -28.05 10.79
C ARG A 447 -18.73 -27.47 12.20
N ILE A 448 -17.58 -27.14 12.82
CA ILE A 448 -17.56 -26.52 14.15
C ILE A 448 -18.25 -25.17 14.12
N GLN A 449 -17.91 -24.36 13.13
CA GLN A 449 -18.49 -23.03 12.94
C GLN A 449 -19.98 -23.09 12.64
N GLN A 450 -20.45 -24.10 11.90
CA GLN A 450 -21.87 -24.28 11.64
C GLN A 450 -22.66 -24.51 12.94
N HIS A 451 -22.16 -25.32 13.86
CA HIS A 451 -22.82 -25.50 15.17
C HIS A 451 -22.88 -24.20 15.98
N LEU A 452 -21.85 -23.34 15.85
CA LEU A 452 -21.86 -22.02 16.48
C LEU A 452 -22.91 -21.11 15.83
N ILE A 453 -22.97 -21.10 14.50
CA ILE A 453 -23.94 -20.34 13.71
C ILE A 453 -25.39 -20.77 14.09
N ASP A 454 -25.66 -22.08 14.12
CA ASP A 454 -26.96 -22.62 14.47
C ASP A 454 -27.42 -22.16 15.87
N ALA A 455 -26.49 -21.97 16.81
CA ALA A 455 -26.79 -21.44 18.13
C ALA A 455 -27.00 -19.91 18.12
N LEU A 456 -26.16 -19.17 17.36
CA LEU A 456 -26.24 -17.71 17.26
C LEU A 456 -27.51 -17.24 16.53
N ASP A 457 -27.97 -17.99 15.54
CA ASP A 457 -29.18 -17.68 14.76
C ASP A 457 -30.48 -17.77 15.58
N GLN A 458 -30.46 -18.43 16.77
CA GLN A 458 -31.55 -18.42 17.71
C GLN A 458 -31.67 -17.12 18.51
N GLY A 459 -30.61 -16.28 18.47
CA GLY A 459 -30.55 -15.01 19.15
C GLY A 459 -31.09 -13.84 18.31
N THR A 460 -31.46 -12.76 18.96
CA THR A 460 -31.82 -11.49 18.30
C THR A 460 -30.76 -10.42 18.50
N ARG A 461 -29.85 -10.60 19.43
CA ARG A 461 -28.76 -9.69 19.76
C ARG A 461 -27.64 -10.42 20.49
N ILE A 462 -26.43 -9.86 20.41
CA ILE A 462 -25.25 -10.36 21.09
C ILE A 462 -24.71 -9.28 22.03
N HIS A 463 -24.29 -9.70 23.23
CA HIS A 463 -23.66 -8.82 24.20
C HIS A 463 -22.17 -9.14 24.29
N VAL A 464 -21.33 -8.21 23.89
CA VAL A 464 -19.86 -8.32 23.96
C VAL A 464 -19.36 -7.57 25.19
N LYS A 465 -18.66 -8.29 26.08
CA LYS A 465 -18.03 -7.70 27.27
C LYS A 465 -16.54 -7.94 27.28
N GLY A 466 -15.80 -6.88 27.54
CA GLY A 466 -14.37 -6.93 27.78
C GLY A 466 -14.00 -7.69 29.05
N LYS A 467 -12.75 -8.13 29.15
CA LYS A 467 -12.17 -8.79 30.31
C LYS A 467 -10.93 -8.04 30.79
N GLY A 468 -10.73 -7.96 32.10
CA GLY A 468 -9.57 -7.26 32.70
C GLY A 468 -9.63 -5.76 32.43
N GLU A 469 -8.62 -5.23 31.79
CA GLU A 469 -8.52 -3.79 31.45
C GLU A 469 -9.35 -3.40 30.22
N ASN A 470 -9.85 -4.38 29.45
CA ASN A 470 -10.69 -4.11 28.30
C ASN A 470 -12.08 -3.67 28.74
N ARG A 471 -12.48 -2.46 28.36
CA ARG A 471 -13.74 -1.80 28.77
C ARG A 471 -14.87 -1.96 27.76
N THR A 472 -14.76 -2.91 26.82
CA THR A 472 -15.83 -3.18 25.86
C THR A 472 -17.12 -3.54 26.57
N ASP A 473 -18.20 -2.88 26.22
CA ASP A 473 -19.58 -3.18 26.60
C ASP A 473 -20.47 -2.79 25.42
N LEU A 474 -20.72 -3.74 24.52
CA LEU A 474 -21.32 -3.47 23.21
C LEU A 474 -22.43 -4.47 22.93
N TRP A 475 -23.61 -3.98 22.62
CA TRP A 475 -24.74 -4.76 22.14
C TRP A 475 -24.77 -4.71 20.61
N ILE A 476 -24.77 -5.89 20.01
CA ILE A 476 -24.88 -6.08 18.56
C ILE A 476 -26.28 -6.56 18.23
N GLN A 477 -27.00 -5.84 17.40
CA GLN A 477 -28.32 -6.21 16.95
C GLN A 477 -28.22 -7.10 15.71
N LEU A 478 -28.90 -8.27 15.73
CA LEU A 478 -28.98 -9.21 14.62
C LEU A 478 -30.21 -8.97 13.75
N HIS A 479 -30.16 -9.42 12.51
CA HIS A 479 -31.33 -9.44 11.62
C HIS A 479 -32.33 -10.46 12.09
N LYS A 480 -33.61 -10.15 11.90
CA LYS A 480 -34.69 -11.12 12.12
C LYS A 480 -34.70 -12.11 10.97
N LEU A 481 -34.57 -13.39 11.28
CA LEU A 481 -34.72 -14.46 10.29
C LEU A 481 -36.21 -14.73 10.05
N GLU A 482 -36.68 -14.40 8.85
CA GLU A 482 -38.11 -14.64 8.50
C GLU A 482 -38.36 -16.09 8.13
N GLN A 483 -37.34 -16.79 7.62
CA GLN A 483 -37.34 -18.22 7.28
C GLN A 483 -36.08 -18.88 7.85
N PRO A 484 -36.08 -19.20 9.18
CA PRO A 484 -34.85 -19.71 9.83
C PRO A 484 -34.26 -20.99 9.20
N GLU A 485 -35.12 -21.79 8.52
CA GLU A 485 -34.66 -22.97 7.80
C GLU A 485 -33.94 -22.71 6.48
N LYS A 486 -33.92 -21.45 6.00
CA LYS A 486 -33.32 -21.06 4.73
C LYS A 486 -32.36 -19.85 4.86
N GLN A 487 -32.36 -19.21 6.00
CA GLN A 487 -31.63 -17.98 6.27
C GLN A 487 -30.70 -18.18 7.45
N THR A 488 -29.60 -17.47 7.45
CA THR A 488 -28.68 -17.35 8.57
C THR A 488 -28.25 -15.91 8.73
N ASN A 489 -27.90 -15.51 9.95
CA ASN A 489 -27.27 -14.22 10.22
C ASN A 489 -25.77 -14.24 9.97
N PHE A 490 -25.13 -15.42 9.99
CA PHE A 490 -23.69 -15.51 10.00
C PHE A 490 -23.14 -16.23 8.77
N GLU A 491 -22.09 -15.67 8.21
CA GLU A 491 -21.25 -16.35 7.24
C GLU A 491 -20.32 -17.32 7.97
N ASN A 492 -20.21 -18.52 7.40
CA ASN A 492 -19.26 -19.54 7.81
C ASN A 492 -17.96 -19.35 7.04
N CYS A 493 -17.05 -18.50 7.56
CA CYS A 493 -15.80 -18.18 6.88
C CYS A 493 -14.85 -19.37 6.94
N VAL A 494 -14.66 -20.00 5.81
CA VAL A 494 -13.68 -21.05 5.59
C VAL A 494 -12.48 -20.52 4.80
N ALA A 495 -11.51 -21.35 4.43
CA ALA A 495 -10.24 -20.97 3.79
C ALA A 495 -10.40 -20.46 2.34
N ASP A 496 -11.42 -19.68 2.05
CA ASP A 496 -11.66 -19.05 0.76
C ASP A 496 -11.23 -17.59 0.73
N VAL A 497 -11.41 -16.86 1.82
CA VAL A 497 -11.12 -15.42 1.90
C VAL A 497 -9.93 -15.15 2.81
N ASN A 498 -10.01 -15.53 4.07
CA ASN A 498 -8.98 -15.29 5.08
C ASN A 498 -8.32 -16.60 5.53
N ILE A 499 -7.01 -16.68 5.40
CA ILE A 499 -6.21 -17.79 5.90
C ILE A 499 -5.34 -17.27 7.06
N PRO A 500 -5.41 -17.90 8.24
CA PRO A 500 -6.04 -19.20 8.57
C PRO A 500 -7.56 -19.13 8.71
N VAL A 501 -8.19 -20.29 8.48
CA VAL A 501 -9.62 -20.49 8.78
C VAL A 501 -9.94 -20.26 10.25
N GLY A 502 -11.15 -19.90 10.55
CA GLY A 502 -11.63 -19.86 11.91
C GLY A 502 -12.36 -18.59 12.29
N GLU A 503 -13.37 -18.24 11.53
CA GLU A 503 -14.20 -17.07 11.77
C GLU A 503 -15.65 -17.33 11.40
N VAL A 504 -16.57 -16.82 12.19
CA VAL A 504 -17.96 -16.61 11.79
C VAL A 504 -18.27 -15.14 11.94
N PHE A 505 -18.86 -14.52 10.93
CA PHE A 505 -19.09 -13.08 10.92
C PHE A 505 -20.49 -12.70 10.39
N THR A 506 -20.92 -11.50 10.72
CA THR A 506 -22.18 -10.92 10.27
C THR A 506 -22.05 -9.42 10.08
N SER A 507 -22.84 -8.85 9.18
CA SER A 507 -23.10 -7.41 9.14
C SER A 507 -24.23 -7.08 10.09
N PRO A 508 -23.99 -6.34 11.20
CA PRO A 508 -25.03 -6.06 12.20
C PRO A 508 -26.15 -5.18 11.66
N VAL A 509 -27.33 -5.29 12.25
CA VAL A 509 -28.35 -4.26 12.11
C VAL A 509 -27.87 -3.02 12.85
N LEU A 510 -27.76 -1.89 12.16
CA LEU A 510 -27.26 -0.65 12.77
C LEU A 510 -28.16 -0.19 13.92
N LYS A 511 -29.47 -0.05 13.66
CA LYS A 511 -30.45 0.36 14.69
C LYS A 511 -30.51 -0.64 15.83
N GLY A 512 -30.20 -0.19 17.03
CA GLY A 512 -30.18 -1.04 18.23
C GLY A 512 -28.79 -1.60 18.57
N THR A 513 -27.79 -1.41 17.70
CA THR A 513 -26.39 -1.71 18.00
C THR A 513 -25.77 -0.53 18.75
N ASN A 514 -25.50 -0.71 20.05
CA ASN A 514 -25.11 0.38 20.95
C ASN A 514 -24.07 -0.07 21.96
N GLY A 515 -23.20 0.84 22.35
CA GLY A 515 -22.22 0.63 23.41
C GLY A 515 -20.82 1.06 23.06
N VAL A 516 -19.86 0.54 23.78
CA VAL A 516 -18.44 0.91 23.68
C VAL A 516 -17.61 -0.27 23.22
N LEU A 517 -16.82 -0.07 22.18
CA LEU A 517 -15.71 -0.95 21.80
C LEU A 517 -14.42 -0.35 22.32
N HIS A 518 -13.68 -1.09 23.14
CA HIS A 518 -12.37 -0.70 23.64
C HIS A 518 -11.33 -1.75 23.28
N VAL A 519 -10.27 -1.32 22.63
CA VAL A 519 -9.15 -2.18 22.24
C VAL A 519 -7.86 -1.65 22.86
N THR A 520 -7.22 -2.44 23.70
CA THR A 520 -6.02 -2.01 24.45
C THR A 520 -4.83 -1.69 23.54
N SER A 521 -4.66 -2.45 22.47
CA SER A 521 -3.67 -2.18 21.42
C SER A 521 -4.10 -2.86 20.13
N VAL A 522 -4.10 -2.12 19.03
CA VAL A 522 -4.43 -2.63 17.69
C VAL A 522 -3.61 -1.91 16.63
N TYR A 523 -3.34 -2.62 15.54
CA TYR A 523 -2.71 -2.09 14.35
C TYR A 523 -3.76 -1.96 13.25
N LEU A 524 -3.91 -0.75 12.72
CA LEU A 524 -4.78 -0.47 11.59
C LEU A 524 -3.95 0.30 10.55
N ASN A 525 -3.84 -0.22 9.33
CA ASN A 525 -3.03 0.37 8.27
C ASN A 525 -1.59 0.70 8.74
N GLU A 526 -0.93 -0.26 9.41
CA GLU A 526 0.42 -0.16 9.98
C GLU A 526 0.58 0.84 11.14
N LEU A 527 -0.45 1.59 11.48
CA LEU A 527 -0.47 2.51 12.61
C LEU A 527 -0.92 1.79 13.88
N ASN A 528 -0.14 1.95 14.94
CA ASN A 528 -0.49 1.40 16.26
C ASN A 528 -1.44 2.35 16.99
N TYR A 529 -2.54 1.80 17.51
CA TYR A 529 -3.48 2.51 18.39
C TYR A 529 -3.41 1.93 19.79
N GLN A 530 -3.25 2.82 20.78
CA GLN A 530 -3.23 2.46 22.19
C GLN A 530 -4.56 2.87 22.84
N ASN A 531 -5.21 1.94 23.53
CA ASN A 531 -6.50 2.15 24.19
C ASN A 531 -7.55 2.81 23.28
N LEU A 532 -7.63 2.31 22.03
CA LEU A 532 -8.65 2.78 21.10
C LEU A 532 -10.03 2.52 21.64
N CYS A 533 -10.83 3.56 21.77
CA CYS A 533 -12.17 3.53 22.28
C CYS A 533 -13.13 4.14 21.27
N LEU A 534 -14.15 3.39 20.86
CA LEU A 534 -15.18 3.83 19.93
C LEU A 534 -16.55 3.64 20.59
N THR A 535 -17.36 4.69 20.62
CA THR A 535 -18.75 4.62 21.10
C THR A 535 -19.71 4.56 19.94
N PHE A 536 -20.60 3.59 19.96
CA PHE A 536 -21.63 3.38 18.93
C PHE A 536 -23.02 3.72 19.45
N THR A 537 -23.78 4.46 18.65
CA THR A 537 -25.21 4.70 18.83
C THR A 537 -25.92 4.37 17.54
N ASP A 538 -26.89 3.43 17.62
CA ASP A 538 -27.56 2.89 16.44
C ASP A 538 -26.58 2.49 15.33
N GLY A 539 -25.51 1.78 15.74
CA GLY A 539 -24.48 1.26 14.86
C GLY A 539 -23.50 2.29 14.25
N MET A 540 -23.66 3.57 14.58
CA MET A 540 -22.80 4.65 14.07
C MET A 540 -21.83 5.10 15.16
N ILE A 541 -20.59 5.41 14.80
CA ILE A 541 -19.60 5.99 15.72
C ILE A 541 -20.06 7.39 16.12
N THR A 542 -20.26 7.61 17.41
CA THR A 542 -20.70 8.90 17.97
C THR A 542 -19.64 9.57 18.83
N ASP A 543 -18.69 8.80 19.37
CA ASP A 543 -17.53 9.32 20.08
C ASP A 543 -16.35 8.37 19.94
N TYR A 544 -15.13 8.90 20.06
CA TYR A 544 -13.89 8.16 19.88
C TYR A 544 -12.71 8.80 20.58
N GLY A 545 -11.71 7.99 20.94
CA GLY A 545 -10.46 8.43 21.54
C GLY A 545 -9.40 7.33 21.55
N CYS A 546 -8.17 7.70 21.78
CA CYS A 546 -7.04 6.81 22.03
C CYS A 546 -6.03 7.49 22.96
N THR A 547 -4.92 6.81 23.27
CA THR A 547 -3.87 7.35 24.16
C THR A 547 -2.50 7.36 23.50
N ASN A 548 -2.44 7.59 22.21
CA ASN A 548 -1.19 7.66 21.45
C ASN A 548 -0.40 8.94 21.71
N PHE A 549 -1.10 10.05 21.98
CA PHE A 549 -0.54 11.38 22.20
C PHE A 549 -0.96 11.92 23.57
N GLU A 550 -0.18 12.87 24.12
CA GLU A 550 -0.50 13.52 25.39
C GLU A 550 -1.75 14.41 25.29
N GLN A 551 -1.96 15.05 24.14
CA GLN A 551 -3.09 15.94 23.92
C GLN A 551 -4.29 15.19 23.33
N GLU A 552 -5.46 15.34 23.95
CA GLU A 552 -6.70 14.73 23.48
C GLU A 552 -7.07 15.14 22.05
N GLY A 553 -6.85 16.41 21.70
CA GLY A 553 -7.11 16.91 20.35
C GLY A 553 -6.27 16.22 19.26
N GLU A 554 -5.03 15.84 19.56
CA GLU A 554 -4.17 15.09 18.65
C GLU A 554 -4.65 13.65 18.50
N ASN A 555 -5.06 13.00 19.58
CA ASN A 555 -5.64 11.66 19.55
C ASN A 555 -6.91 11.62 18.69
N ARG A 556 -7.78 12.62 18.80
CA ARG A 556 -9.00 12.70 17.97
C ARG A 556 -8.66 12.89 16.49
N LYS A 557 -7.79 13.83 16.15
CA LYS A 557 -7.32 14.05 14.77
C LYS A 557 -6.69 12.80 14.18
N TYR A 558 -5.95 12.04 14.98
CA TYR A 558 -5.31 10.81 14.56
C TYR A 558 -6.34 9.76 14.13
N ILE A 559 -7.45 9.64 14.89
CA ILE A 559 -8.57 8.75 14.55
C ILE A 559 -9.36 9.30 13.34
N GLU A 560 -9.63 10.59 13.29
CA GLU A 560 -10.34 11.25 12.19
C GLU A 560 -9.64 11.04 10.85
N ALA A 561 -8.34 11.23 10.82
CA ALA A 561 -7.55 11.13 9.59
C ALA A 561 -7.32 9.68 9.13
N ASN A 562 -7.20 8.71 10.05
CA ASN A 562 -6.69 7.39 9.71
C ASN A 562 -7.70 6.25 9.90
N ILE A 563 -8.72 6.43 10.76
CA ILE A 563 -9.83 5.47 10.93
C ILE A 563 -11.08 5.98 10.24
N LEU A 564 -11.52 7.19 10.58
CA LEU A 564 -12.72 7.77 9.97
C LEU A 564 -12.49 8.23 8.53
N ASN A 565 -11.24 8.36 8.10
CA ASN A 565 -10.89 8.83 6.76
C ASN A 565 -11.66 10.11 6.39
N HIS A 566 -11.73 11.05 7.35
CA HIS A 566 -12.45 12.32 7.24
C HIS A 566 -13.99 12.23 7.11
N HIS A 567 -14.57 11.05 7.27
CA HIS A 567 -16.02 10.93 7.43
C HIS A 567 -16.44 11.46 8.82
N LYS A 568 -17.62 12.04 8.91
CA LYS A 568 -18.17 12.46 10.20
C LYS A 568 -18.38 11.31 11.17
N THR A 569 -18.74 10.17 10.62
CA THR A 569 -19.00 8.94 11.33
C THR A 569 -18.88 7.78 10.35
N LEU A 570 -18.62 6.59 10.87
CA LEU A 570 -18.70 5.34 10.10
C LEU A 570 -19.65 4.38 10.81
N PRO A 571 -20.37 3.55 10.05
CA PRO A 571 -21.14 2.45 10.62
C PRO A 571 -20.22 1.34 11.12
N ILE A 572 -20.70 0.56 12.09
CA ILE A 572 -20.11 -0.76 12.33
C ILE A 572 -20.35 -1.63 11.09
N GLY A 573 -19.28 -2.09 10.46
CA GLY A 573 -19.36 -2.87 9.21
C GLY A 573 -19.58 -4.35 9.47
N GLU A 574 -18.89 -4.87 10.48
CA GLU A 574 -18.86 -6.30 10.76
C GLU A 574 -18.78 -6.58 12.26
N PHE A 575 -19.37 -7.70 12.64
CA PHE A 575 -19.13 -8.37 13.90
C PHE A 575 -18.67 -9.80 13.63
N ALA A 576 -17.51 -10.18 14.14
CA ALA A 576 -16.91 -11.48 13.92
C ALA A 576 -16.55 -12.20 15.22
N ILE A 577 -16.58 -13.52 15.20
CA ILE A 577 -16.13 -14.38 16.28
C ILE A 577 -15.02 -15.29 15.75
N GLY A 578 -13.80 -15.11 16.26
CA GLY A 578 -12.67 -15.97 15.97
C GLY A 578 -12.86 -17.36 16.60
N THR A 579 -12.74 -18.40 15.79
CA THR A 579 -12.95 -19.80 16.21
C THR A 579 -11.67 -20.64 16.17
N ASN A 580 -10.53 -20.06 15.70
CA ASN A 580 -9.26 -20.77 15.59
C ASN A 580 -8.57 -20.95 16.95
N THR A 581 -8.97 -21.99 17.69
CA THR A 581 -8.39 -22.32 18.98
C THR A 581 -6.92 -22.77 18.89
N THR A 582 -6.49 -23.29 17.74
CA THR A 582 -5.07 -23.65 17.51
C THR A 582 -4.19 -22.41 17.52
N ALA A 583 -4.61 -21.34 16.83
CA ALA A 583 -3.88 -20.06 16.85
C ALA A 583 -3.81 -19.49 18.29
N TYR A 584 -4.89 -19.58 19.05
CA TYR A 584 -4.92 -19.13 20.45
C TYR A 584 -3.92 -19.91 21.34
N VAL A 585 -3.85 -21.24 21.20
CA VAL A 585 -2.93 -22.08 21.95
C VAL A 585 -1.48 -21.77 21.61
N VAL A 586 -1.15 -21.64 20.31
CA VAL A 586 0.18 -21.25 19.85
C VAL A 586 0.58 -19.86 20.39
N ALA A 587 -0.34 -18.91 20.36
CA ALA A 587 -0.09 -17.57 20.91
C ALA A 587 0.23 -17.60 22.42
N LEU A 588 -0.44 -18.44 23.17
CA LEU A 588 -0.14 -18.64 24.62
C LEU A 588 1.22 -19.30 24.84
N GLN A 589 1.57 -20.33 24.07
CA GLN A 589 2.84 -21.07 24.18
C GLN A 589 4.05 -20.18 23.88
N LEU A 590 3.94 -19.33 22.88
CA LEU A 590 4.99 -18.40 22.47
C LEU A 590 5.03 -17.10 23.30
N GLY A 591 4.37 -17.10 24.48
CA GLY A 591 4.52 -16.06 25.51
C GLY A 591 3.80 -14.75 25.20
N GLY A 592 2.65 -14.80 24.52
CA GLY A 592 1.81 -13.60 24.29
C GLY A 592 2.43 -12.54 23.38
N ARG A 593 3.60 -12.79 22.79
CA ARG A 593 4.24 -11.92 21.79
C ARG A 593 3.56 -11.97 20.43
N TYR A 594 2.59 -12.84 20.28
CA TYR A 594 1.73 -13.01 19.08
C TYR A 594 0.64 -11.93 18.97
N ARG A 595 1.01 -10.69 19.23
CA ARG A 595 0.02 -9.58 19.12
C ARG A 595 -0.47 -9.35 17.67
N GLY A 596 0.21 -9.91 16.69
CA GLY A 596 -0.15 -9.78 15.27
C GLY A 596 -1.30 -10.67 14.79
N LEU A 597 -1.54 -11.84 15.41
CA LEU A 597 -2.68 -12.71 15.04
C LEU A 597 -4.04 -12.27 15.64
N GLN A 598 -4.03 -11.33 16.58
CA GLN A 598 -5.24 -10.77 17.18
C GLN A 598 -5.71 -9.47 16.52
N SER A 599 -4.92 -8.91 15.60
CA SER A 599 -5.24 -7.66 14.90
C SER A 599 -5.79 -7.89 13.49
N GLY A 600 -6.30 -9.05 13.21
CA GLY A 600 -7.10 -9.26 12.02
C GLY A 600 -8.39 -8.47 12.11
N ARG A 601 -8.42 -7.30 11.47
CA ARG A 601 -9.54 -6.42 11.08
C ARG A 601 -10.41 -5.82 12.17
#